data_f79f35c29a2b63fa272c017d3e7d6294
#
_entry.id   f79f35c29a2b63fa272c017d3e7d6294
#
_cell.length_a   1.000
_cell.length_b   1.000
_cell.length_c   1.000
_cell.angle_alpha   90.00
_cell.angle_beta   90.00
_cell.angle_gamma   90.00
#
_symmetry.space_group_name_H-M   'P 1'
#
loop_
_entity.id
_entity.type
_entity.pdbx_description
1 polymer ?
#
loop_
_entity_poly.entity_id
_entity_poly.type
_entity_poly.pdbx_seq_one_letter_code
_entity_poly.pdbx_strand_id
1 'polypeptide(L)'
;MYKRHIILYCLAITLFACCNDEKKDILLHRMEEVRAMGDTAPLKALEELYALEPEIASCKSDYAYHKYLLLRTRLQDKAFILPCSTDTIETIVGYFSEHGNNEEQMEAYYYEGSVYRDLKDFPRSIKSFLKVLDLAEESGVGDCQLLQNTYSQLSWQYNKQLVFSEALKMAKAGCSMAERTNTLDPRYIMDVATAARHASDSVTAAEMYKSTLDFMKSDTTDGYPDIACELLAWFSNIGMKDEAEACLSIIRKNGKARKAHNYNGAMADYFHSISMYDSAMAYNKTILEESSYSSQRLCASHYLMDYCFQTKSYEEGARYATLYAQYVDSLFEENMYEQTSRACGSHLYTISLEKEKQAQQKVDTYKERIYCIIAFFISSVLVAGTAYYWKKCRFIRLLLAKEYDLKYAKEIIQEYDERLEESRAALEEQKQRLACMEAEKRRIEDEMNRRVEEKEAFICQQDEDIRVMSDTIACNELTLMEKQRQINDLVRVSLSQRALLESPDIIQKFHDVSAKDNGLDESDWQRLYATVEAMHPGLMEAIRAMPRNSELGTKTACLMIIGMTNPQIATLTKCARTTVWDRVNRIRTYMEEVLGKFSPVNLDKGGNS
;
A
#
# COMPACT_ATOMS: atom_id res chain seq x y z
N MET A 1 33.88 53.44 -34.82
CA MET A 1 33.46 53.51 -33.41
C MET A 1 32.43 52.44 -33.04
N TYR A 2 31.36 52.21 -33.80
CA TYR A 2 30.26 51.27 -33.48
C TYR A 2 30.72 49.82 -33.21
N LYS A 3 31.65 49.26 -34.00
CA LYS A 3 32.14 47.88 -33.82
C LYS A 3 32.91 47.69 -32.48
N ARG A 4 33.62 48.71 -31.99
CA ARG A 4 34.32 48.64 -30.69
C ARG A 4 33.35 48.68 -29.52
N HIS A 5 32.24 49.41 -29.61
CA HIS A 5 31.22 49.43 -28.55
C HIS A 5 30.41 48.13 -28.50
N ILE A 6 30.14 47.51 -29.65
CA ILE A 6 29.50 46.20 -29.68
C ILE A 6 30.36 45.12 -29.06
N ILE A 7 31.69 45.10 -29.36
CA ILE A 7 32.64 44.14 -28.76
C ILE A 7 32.77 44.38 -27.25
N LEU A 8 32.85 45.64 -26.79
CA LEU A 8 32.87 45.96 -25.36
C LEU A 8 31.57 45.57 -24.65
N TYR A 9 30.43 45.74 -25.32
CA TYR A 9 29.12 45.32 -24.79
C TYR A 9 28.99 43.80 -24.71
N CYS A 10 29.43 43.09 -25.75
CA CYS A 10 29.49 41.61 -25.72
C CYS A 10 30.48 41.09 -24.66
N LEU A 11 31.66 41.72 -24.51
CA LEU A 11 32.64 41.37 -23.47
C LEU A 11 32.11 41.68 -22.06
N ALA A 12 31.38 42.77 -21.88
CA ALA A 12 30.73 43.08 -20.61
C ALA A 12 29.64 42.06 -20.28
N ILE A 13 28.80 41.68 -21.25
CA ILE A 13 27.75 40.65 -21.06
C ILE A 13 28.40 39.30 -20.74
N THR A 14 29.45 38.89 -21.42
CA THR A 14 30.16 37.63 -21.13
C THR A 14 30.83 37.64 -19.75
N LEU A 15 31.43 38.76 -19.34
CA LEU A 15 32.03 38.92 -18.01
C LEU A 15 30.96 38.91 -16.91
N PHE A 16 29.81 39.57 -17.13
CA PHE A 16 28.68 39.51 -16.19
C PHE A 16 28.07 38.10 -16.10
N ALA A 17 27.98 37.39 -17.21
CA ALA A 17 27.51 36.00 -17.22
C ALA A 17 28.45 35.07 -16.46
N CYS A 18 29.77 35.15 -16.72
CA CYS A 18 30.81 34.38 -16.00
C CYS A 18 30.79 34.66 -14.49
N CYS A 19 30.69 35.93 -14.08
CA CYS A 19 30.64 36.27 -12.65
C CYS A 19 29.38 35.75 -11.95
N ASN A 20 28.28 35.61 -12.69
CA ASN A 20 27.03 35.07 -12.13
C ASN A 20 27.08 33.55 -12.02
N ASP A 21 27.69 32.86 -12.98
CA ASP A 21 27.87 31.42 -12.95
C ASP A 21 28.85 31.01 -11.81
N GLU A 22 29.96 31.73 -11.61
CA GLU A 22 30.88 31.45 -10.51
C GLU A 22 30.23 31.65 -9.14
N LYS A 23 29.41 32.70 -8.97
CA LYS A 23 28.63 32.91 -7.73
C LYS A 23 27.61 31.81 -7.51
N LYS A 24 26.92 31.37 -8.55
CA LYS A 24 25.98 30.27 -8.51
C LYS A 24 26.65 28.98 -8.06
N ASP A 25 27.82 28.65 -8.65
CA ASP A 25 28.52 27.40 -8.33
C ASP A 25 29.04 27.38 -6.87
N ILE A 26 29.57 28.52 -6.39
CA ILE A 26 29.97 28.69 -4.97
C ILE A 26 28.73 28.48 -4.06
N LEU A 27 27.61 29.05 -4.42
CA LEU A 27 26.39 28.93 -3.63
C LEU A 27 25.85 27.49 -3.60
N LEU A 28 25.85 26.81 -4.74
CA LEU A 28 25.48 25.40 -4.83
C LEU A 28 26.41 24.53 -3.99
N HIS A 29 27.71 24.78 -4.01
CA HIS A 29 28.67 24.06 -3.17
C HIS A 29 28.38 24.24 -1.67
N ARG A 30 28.13 25.48 -1.23
CA ARG A 30 27.74 25.74 0.17
C ARG A 30 26.43 25.05 0.54
N MET A 31 25.47 24.98 -0.37
CA MET A 31 24.22 24.21 -0.14
C MET A 31 24.48 22.71 0.02
N GLU A 32 25.44 22.13 -0.71
CA GLU A 32 25.82 20.72 -0.52
C GLU A 32 26.53 20.49 0.83
N GLU A 33 27.33 21.42 1.32
CA GLU A 33 27.90 21.37 2.68
C GLU A 33 26.78 21.39 3.75
N VAL A 34 25.81 22.28 3.58
CA VAL A 34 24.62 22.37 4.45
C VAL A 34 23.80 21.08 4.36
N ARG A 35 23.65 20.51 3.17
CA ARG A 35 22.96 19.23 2.94
C ARG A 35 23.62 18.10 3.75
N ALA A 36 24.95 17.97 3.68
CA ALA A 36 25.71 16.99 4.43
C ALA A 36 25.58 17.19 5.96
N MET A 37 25.61 18.44 6.42
CA MET A 37 25.36 18.78 7.84
C MET A 37 23.95 18.36 8.27
N GLY A 38 22.97 18.48 7.39
CA GLY A 38 21.57 18.13 7.66
C GLY A 38 21.34 16.66 7.97
N ASP A 39 22.25 15.77 7.64
CA ASP A 39 22.14 14.35 7.95
C ASP A 39 22.35 14.06 9.45
N THR A 40 23.07 14.91 10.16
CA THR A 40 23.39 14.75 11.60
C THR A 40 22.79 15.84 12.48
N ALA A 41 22.63 17.06 11.97
CA ALA A 41 22.17 18.22 12.71
C ALA A 41 21.19 19.09 11.87
N PRO A 42 19.98 18.59 11.58
CA PRO A 42 19.06 19.24 10.63
C PRO A 42 18.62 20.65 11.04
N LEU A 43 18.41 20.92 12.31
CA LEU A 43 18.06 22.27 12.78
C LEU A 43 19.18 23.27 12.54
N LYS A 44 20.42 22.89 12.85
CA LYS A 44 21.59 23.74 12.60
C LYS A 44 21.79 23.96 11.10
N ALA A 45 21.67 22.91 10.30
CA ALA A 45 21.74 23.02 8.86
C ALA A 45 20.67 23.95 8.29
N LEU A 46 19.48 23.94 8.87
CA LEU A 46 18.39 24.83 8.47
C LEU A 46 18.71 26.31 8.80
N GLU A 47 19.31 26.58 9.94
CA GLU A 47 19.80 27.93 10.30
C GLU A 47 20.86 28.43 9.32
N GLU A 48 21.85 27.60 9.00
CA GLU A 48 22.88 27.90 8.00
C GLU A 48 22.27 28.11 6.59
N LEU A 49 21.26 27.31 6.22
CA LEU A 49 20.56 27.47 4.96
C LEU A 49 19.82 28.80 4.87
N TYR A 50 19.14 29.23 5.94
CA TYR A 50 18.46 30.52 5.98
C TYR A 50 19.44 31.69 5.89
N ALA A 51 20.66 31.55 6.42
CA ALA A 51 21.69 32.56 6.27
C ALA A 51 22.13 32.78 4.80
N LEU A 52 21.93 31.77 3.90
CA LEU A 52 22.19 31.88 2.47
C LEU A 52 21.09 32.60 1.69
N GLU A 53 19.89 32.77 2.23
CA GLU A 53 18.73 33.28 1.51
C GLU A 53 18.97 34.64 0.80
N PRO A 54 19.64 35.65 1.42
CA PRO A 54 19.96 36.91 0.74
C PRO A 54 20.89 36.75 -0.47
N GLU A 55 21.82 35.80 -0.38
CA GLU A 55 22.77 35.52 -1.47
C GLU A 55 22.06 34.82 -2.64
N ILE A 56 21.13 33.89 -2.33
CA ILE A 56 20.29 33.20 -3.30
C ILE A 56 19.40 34.18 -4.05
N ALA A 57 18.74 35.08 -3.33
CA ALA A 57 17.90 36.12 -3.92
C ALA A 57 18.72 37.04 -4.85
N SER A 58 19.98 37.31 -4.50
CA SER A 58 20.90 38.15 -5.31
C SER A 58 21.42 37.43 -6.55
N CYS A 59 21.51 36.10 -6.51
CA CYS A 59 22.08 35.27 -7.60
C CYS A 59 21.21 35.26 -8.85
N LYS A 60 19.89 35.52 -8.72
CA LYS A 60 18.89 35.50 -9.80
C LYS A 60 18.92 34.21 -10.67
N SER A 61 19.30 33.11 -10.09
CA SER A 61 19.29 31.80 -10.73
C SER A 61 18.07 31.02 -10.27
N ASP A 62 17.15 30.74 -11.18
CA ASP A 62 15.96 29.93 -10.90
C ASP A 62 16.35 28.53 -10.39
N TYR A 63 17.40 27.95 -10.97
CA TYR A 63 17.92 26.65 -10.53
C TYR A 63 18.41 26.69 -9.07
N ALA A 64 19.25 27.67 -8.72
CA ALA A 64 19.75 27.79 -7.35
C ALA A 64 18.62 28.06 -6.35
N TYR A 65 17.64 28.85 -6.74
CA TYR A 65 16.45 29.11 -5.92
C TYR A 65 15.65 27.84 -5.66
N HIS A 66 15.37 27.04 -6.69
CA HIS A 66 14.58 25.81 -6.51
C HIS A 66 15.39 24.72 -5.79
N LYS A 67 16.72 24.66 -5.97
CA LYS A 67 17.60 23.80 -5.13
C LYS A 67 17.56 24.22 -3.66
N TYR A 68 17.57 25.52 -3.39
CA TYR A 68 17.39 26.02 -2.02
C TYR A 68 16.03 25.61 -1.44
N LEU A 69 14.94 25.77 -2.18
CA LEU A 69 13.61 25.36 -1.71
C LEU A 69 13.56 23.85 -1.43
N LEU A 70 14.12 23.04 -2.34
CA LEU A 70 14.18 21.59 -2.17
C LEU A 70 15.00 21.19 -0.94
N LEU A 71 16.20 21.77 -0.77
CA LEU A 71 17.04 21.52 0.40
C LEU A 71 16.36 21.99 1.70
N ARG A 72 15.70 23.12 1.68
CA ARG A 72 14.91 23.62 2.83
C ARG A 72 13.82 22.61 3.21
N THR A 73 13.06 22.13 2.24
CA THR A 73 12.01 21.14 2.47
C THR A 73 12.60 19.83 3.04
N ARG A 74 13.74 19.37 2.51
CA ARG A 74 14.47 18.22 3.06
C ARG A 74 14.86 18.42 4.53
N LEU A 75 15.43 19.57 4.86
CA LEU A 75 15.88 19.85 6.21
C LEU A 75 14.72 20.02 7.20
N GLN A 76 13.60 20.59 6.73
CA GLN A 76 12.37 20.69 7.53
C GLN A 76 11.81 19.32 7.83
N ASP A 77 11.71 18.43 6.82
CA ASP A 77 11.28 17.03 7.02
C ASP A 77 12.19 16.31 8.04
N LYS A 78 13.51 16.42 7.89
CA LYS A 78 14.47 15.83 8.84
C LYS A 78 14.42 16.44 10.25
N ALA A 79 14.03 17.70 10.36
CA ALA A 79 13.87 18.40 11.63
C ALA A 79 12.48 18.19 12.24
N PHE A 80 11.61 17.39 11.63
CA PHE A 80 10.21 17.18 12.03
C PHE A 80 9.38 18.47 12.09
N ILE A 81 9.68 19.43 11.22
CA ILE A 81 8.91 20.68 11.08
C ILE A 81 7.79 20.41 10.07
N LEU A 82 6.57 20.41 10.57
CA LEU A 82 5.40 20.12 9.75
C LEU A 82 5.12 21.24 8.74
N PRO A 83 4.82 20.90 7.48
CA PRO A 83 4.42 21.86 6.46
C PRO A 83 3.03 22.44 6.79
N CYS A 84 2.80 23.70 6.41
CA CYS A 84 1.51 24.35 6.57
C CYS A 84 0.70 24.42 5.25
N SER A 85 1.33 24.25 4.11
CA SER A 85 0.69 24.24 2.78
C SER A 85 1.50 23.42 1.78
N THR A 86 0.92 23.20 0.60
CA THR A 86 1.55 22.50 -0.53
C THR A 86 2.26 23.43 -1.51
N ASP A 87 2.07 24.75 -1.41
CA ASP A 87 2.49 25.72 -2.42
C ASP A 87 3.99 25.65 -2.75
N THR A 88 4.82 25.50 -1.71
CA THR A 88 6.27 25.42 -1.88
C THR A 88 6.67 24.15 -2.64
N ILE A 89 6.11 23.00 -2.25
CA ILE A 89 6.49 21.73 -2.87
C ILE A 89 5.94 21.60 -4.29
N GLU A 90 4.76 22.12 -4.56
CA GLU A 90 4.19 22.18 -5.91
C GLU A 90 5.06 23.05 -6.84
N THR A 91 5.60 24.16 -6.33
CA THR A 91 6.58 25.00 -7.06
C THR A 91 7.86 24.22 -7.36
N ILE A 92 8.39 23.48 -6.38
CA ILE A 92 9.62 22.68 -6.53
C ILE A 92 9.41 21.60 -7.60
N VAL A 93 8.33 20.82 -7.47
CA VAL A 93 8.02 19.72 -8.41
C VAL A 93 7.74 20.26 -9.80
N GLY A 94 6.99 21.36 -9.92
CA GLY A 94 6.75 22.03 -11.21
C GLY A 94 8.06 22.39 -11.91
N TYR A 95 9.00 22.96 -11.20
CA TYR A 95 10.30 23.32 -11.77
C TYR A 95 11.14 22.10 -12.16
N PHE A 96 11.35 21.14 -11.23
CA PHE A 96 12.23 20.00 -11.49
C PHE A 96 11.64 18.98 -12.47
N SER A 97 10.34 18.90 -12.62
CA SER A 97 9.71 18.06 -13.65
C SER A 97 10.07 18.49 -15.08
N GLU A 98 10.36 19.77 -15.30
CA GLU A 98 10.70 20.32 -16.61
C GLU A 98 12.21 20.54 -16.79
N HIS A 99 12.94 20.87 -15.73
CA HIS A 99 14.32 21.34 -15.78
C HIS A 99 15.31 20.48 -15.00
N GLY A 100 14.82 19.57 -14.15
CA GLY A 100 15.66 18.73 -13.31
C GLY A 100 16.17 17.48 -14.03
N ASN A 101 17.33 16.99 -13.59
CA ASN A 101 17.78 15.65 -13.95
C ASN A 101 16.94 14.59 -13.17
N ASN A 102 17.14 13.32 -13.49
CA ASN A 102 16.34 12.23 -12.89
C ASN A 102 16.46 12.17 -11.36
N GLU A 103 17.66 12.42 -10.81
CA GLU A 103 17.88 12.41 -9.36
C GLU A 103 17.14 13.56 -8.67
N GLU A 104 17.16 14.74 -9.27
CA GLU A 104 16.48 15.93 -8.77
C GLU A 104 14.95 15.78 -8.84
N GLN A 105 14.46 15.20 -9.93
CA GLN A 105 13.05 14.86 -10.07
C GLN A 105 12.61 13.86 -9.01
N MET A 106 13.38 12.78 -8.83
CA MET A 106 13.09 11.77 -7.80
C MET A 106 13.11 12.40 -6.40
N GLU A 107 14.07 13.25 -6.09
CA GLU A 107 14.14 13.93 -4.79
C GLU A 107 12.96 14.89 -4.59
N ALA A 108 12.57 15.65 -5.62
CA ALA A 108 11.42 16.54 -5.58
C ALA A 108 10.11 15.77 -5.32
N TYR A 109 9.86 14.69 -6.04
CA TYR A 109 8.69 13.84 -5.82
C TYR A 109 8.72 13.11 -4.47
N TYR A 110 9.90 12.73 -3.98
CA TYR A 110 10.04 12.16 -2.64
C TYR A 110 9.57 13.14 -1.56
N TYR A 111 10.05 14.39 -1.61
CA TYR A 111 9.63 15.41 -0.63
C TYR A 111 8.21 15.89 -0.88
N GLU A 112 7.69 15.83 -2.10
CA GLU A 112 6.26 16.01 -2.34
C GLU A 112 5.45 14.94 -1.60
N GLY A 113 5.86 13.69 -1.71
CA GLY A 113 5.27 12.59 -0.96
C GLY A 113 5.33 12.82 0.56
N SER A 114 6.47 13.29 1.08
CA SER A 114 6.63 13.61 2.51
C SER A 114 5.72 14.75 2.96
N VAL A 115 5.62 15.83 2.19
CA VAL A 115 4.72 16.97 2.49
C VAL A 115 3.27 16.53 2.50
N TYR A 116 2.81 15.78 1.49
CA TYR A 116 1.45 15.26 1.48
C TYR A 116 1.18 14.28 2.62
N ARG A 117 2.15 13.45 3.01
CA ARG A 117 2.07 12.56 4.18
C ARG A 117 1.81 13.36 5.44
N ASP A 118 2.58 14.42 5.67
CA ASP A 118 2.51 15.24 6.88
C ASP A 118 1.24 16.08 6.94
N LEU A 119 0.71 16.49 5.78
CA LEU A 119 -0.62 17.09 5.63
C LEU A 119 -1.76 16.06 5.66
N LYS A 120 -1.46 14.77 5.87
CA LYS A 120 -2.42 13.65 5.90
C LYS A 120 -3.16 13.42 4.57
N ASP A 121 -2.63 13.92 3.47
CA ASP A 121 -3.12 13.61 2.12
C ASP A 121 -2.42 12.36 1.57
N PHE A 122 -2.75 11.22 2.14
CA PHE A 122 -2.12 9.95 1.82
C PHE A 122 -2.27 9.53 0.34
N PRO A 123 -3.39 9.78 -0.35
CA PRO A 123 -3.50 9.47 -1.77
C PRO A 123 -2.47 10.19 -2.65
N ARG A 124 -2.30 11.50 -2.46
CA ARG A 124 -1.29 12.26 -3.20
C ARG A 124 0.12 11.87 -2.78
N SER A 125 0.32 11.61 -1.49
CA SER A 125 1.60 11.12 -0.97
C SER A 125 2.03 9.80 -1.63
N ILE A 126 1.16 8.78 -1.66
CA ILE A 126 1.44 7.50 -2.30
C ILE A 126 1.74 7.70 -3.79
N LYS A 127 0.95 8.53 -4.48
CA LYS A 127 1.16 8.83 -5.90
C LYS A 127 2.56 9.43 -6.15
N SER A 128 2.99 10.36 -5.30
CA SER A 128 4.31 11.00 -5.42
C SER A 128 5.43 10.00 -5.17
N PHE A 129 5.33 9.16 -4.14
CA PHE A 129 6.31 8.11 -3.89
C PHE A 129 6.36 7.04 -5.00
N LEU A 130 5.22 6.66 -5.57
CA LEU A 130 5.19 5.75 -6.72
C LEU A 130 5.87 6.38 -7.93
N LYS A 131 5.70 7.70 -8.15
CA LYS A 131 6.39 8.40 -9.23
C LYS A 131 7.92 8.38 -9.06
N VAL A 132 8.44 8.37 -7.83
CA VAL A 132 9.88 8.15 -7.58
C VAL A 132 10.33 6.79 -8.11
N LEU A 133 9.55 5.73 -7.84
CA LEU A 133 9.89 4.38 -8.31
C LEU A 133 9.80 4.28 -9.85
N ASP A 134 8.77 4.88 -10.46
CA ASP A 134 8.63 4.94 -11.91
C ASP A 134 9.84 5.62 -12.57
N LEU A 135 10.26 6.78 -12.04
CA LEU A 135 11.43 7.52 -12.53
C LEU A 135 12.73 6.74 -12.36
N ALA A 136 12.88 6.01 -11.26
CA ALA A 136 14.05 5.15 -11.03
C ALA A 136 14.11 4.01 -12.05
N GLU A 137 12.97 3.37 -12.35
CA GLU A 137 12.88 2.32 -13.36
C GLU A 137 13.16 2.86 -14.77
N GLU A 138 12.52 3.97 -15.15
CA GLU A 138 12.70 4.62 -16.45
C GLU A 138 14.15 5.09 -16.70
N SER A 139 14.81 5.57 -15.65
CA SER A 139 16.17 6.11 -15.74
C SER A 139 17.28 5.08 -15.51
N GLY A 140 16.91 3.86 -15.08
CA GLY A 140 17.87 2.82 -14.72
C GLY A 140 18.71 3.18 -13.49
N VAL A 141 18.23 4.05 -12.61
CA VAL A 141 18.88 4.37 -11.34
C VAL A 141 18.92 3.12 -10.48
N GLY A 142 20.13 2.75 -10.07
CA GLY A 142 20.35 1.59 -9.23
C GLY A 142 19.95 1.82 -7.76
N ASP A 143 20.34 0.87 -6.93
CA ASP A 143 20.06 0.89 -5.50
C ASP A 143 20.62 2.16 -4.83
N CYS A 144 19.76 2.95 -4.20
CA CYS A 144 20.14 4.17 -3.49
C CYS A 144 19.28 4.41 -2.25
N GLN A 145 19.78 5.24 -1.34
CA GLN A 145 19.11 5.55 -0.07
C GLN A 145 17.73 6.18 -0.27
N LEU A 146 17.55 6.98 -1.30
CA LEU A 146 16.27 7.62 -1.61
C LEU A 146 15.20 6.57 -1.91
N LEU A 147 15.55 5.55 -2.71
CA LEU A 147 14.63 4.45 -3.04
C LEU A 147 14.32 3.58 -1.82
N GLN A 148 15.33 3.29 -0.99
CA GLN A 148 15.11 2.56 0.28
C GLN A 148 14.09 3.28 1.15
N ASN A 149 14.28 4.58 1.34
CA ASN A 149 13.34 5.41 2.10
C ASN A 149 11.96 5.47 1.44
N THR A 150 11.91 5.53 0.10
CA THR A 150 10.64 5.52 -0.65
C THR A 150 9.86 4.24 -0.41
N TYR A 151 10.52 3.09 -0.46
CA TYR A 151 9.90 1.80 -0.16
C TYR A 151 9.40 1.74 1.29
N SER A 152 10.17 2.22 2.26
CA SER A 152 9.75 2.29 3.67
C SER A 152 8.52 3.18 3.86
N GLN A 153 8.50 4.37 3.24
CA GLN A 153 7.35 5.27 3.26
C GLN A 153 6.10 4.65 2.64
N LEU A 154 6.23 4.00 1.49
CA LEU A 154 5.13 3.29 0.84
C LEU A 154 4.63 2.13 1.70
N SER A 155 5.53 1.34 2.29
CA SER A 155 5.14 0.26 3.20
C SER A 155 4.32 0.79 4.36
N TRP A 156 4.80 1.85 5.03
CA TRP A 156 4.09 2.47 6.14
C TRP A 156 2.70 2.98 5.73
N GLN A 157 2.61 3.67 4.60
CA GLN A 157 1.34 4.22 4.12
C GLN A 157 0.36 3.13 3.69
N TYR A 158 0.80 2.09 2.98
CA TYR A 158 -0.04 0.95 2.65
C TYR A 158 -0.54 0.20 3.90
N ASN A 159 0.30 0.07 4.93
CA ASN A 159 -0.14 -0.45 6.23
C ASN A 159 -1.25 0.42 6.85
N LYS A 160 -1.09 1.75 6.81
CA LYS A 160 -2.13 2.70 7.26
C LYS A 160 -3.42 2.60 6.45
N GLN A 161 -3.30 2.31 5.15
CA GLN A 161 -4.45 2.12 4.25
C GLN A 161 -5.05 0.70 4.32
N LEU A 162 -4.52 -0.19 5.16
CA LEU A 162 -4.91 -1.59 5.30
C LEU A 162 -4.69 -2.42 4.01
N VAL A 163 -3.79 -2.00 3.14
CA VAL A 163 -3.37 -2.73 1.93
C VAL A 163 -2.11 -3.54 2.26
N PHE A 164 -2.28 -4.52 3.12
CA PHE A 164 -1.17 -5.22 3.79
C PHE A 164 -0.26 -5.99 2.84
N SER A 165 -0.80 -6.54 1.74
CA SER A 165 0.00 -7.24 0.73
C SER A 165 1.03 -6.33 0.06
N GLU A 166 0.61 -5.12 -0.32
CA GLU A 166 1.51 -4.15 -0.93
C GLU A 166 2.48 -3.56 0.11
N ALA A 167 2.01 -3.33 1.34
CA ALA A 167 2.88 -2.93 2.43
C ALA A 167 4.04 -3.91 2.61
N LEU A 168 3.76 -5.20 2.68
CA LEU A 168 4.77 -6.24 2.83
C LEU A 168 5.70 -6.32 1.61
N LYS A 169 5.15 -6.18 0.40
CA LYS A 169 5.95 -6.15 -0.84
C LYS A 169 6.94 -4.97 -0.82
N MET A 170 6.47 -3.77 -0.47
CA MET A 170 7.33 -2.59 -0.38
C MET A 170 8.39 -2.74 0.73
N ALA A 171 8.00 -3.20 1.92
CA ALA A 171 8.94 -3.44 3.00
C ALA A 171 10.06 -4.40 2.61
N LYS A 172 9.71 -5.54 1.99
CA LYS A 172 10.68 -6.53 1.50
C LYS A 172 11.62 -5.94 0.44
N ALA A 173 11.09 -5.13 -0.47
CA ALA A 173 11.89 -4.46 -1.49
C ALA A 173 12.91 -3.49 -0.88
N GLY A 174 12.48 -2.65 0.07
CA GLY A 174 13.35 -1.71 0.78
C GLY A 174 14.43 -2.42 1.61
N CYS A 175 14.06 -3.45 2.36
CA CYS A 175 14.99 -4.24 3.16
C CYS A 175 16.04 -4.95 2.29
N SER A 176 15.61 -5.62 1.22
CA SER A 176 16.51 -6.29 0.28
C SER A 176 17.46 -5.30 -0.44
N MET A 177 17.00 -4.09 -0.75
CA MET A 177 17.86 -3.04 -1.29
C MET A 177 18.89 -2.58 -0.26
N ALA A 178 18.48 -2.38 0.99
CA ALA A 178 19.38 -1.99 2.07
C ALA A 178 20.47 -3.06 2.35
N GLU A 179 20.13 -4.35 2.22
CA GLU A 179 21.09 -5.44 2.29
C GLU A 179 22.13 -5.38 1.17
N ARG A 180 21.68 -5.20 -0.09
CA ARG A 180 22.60 -5.11 -1.25
C ARG A 180 23.54 -3.92 -1.21
N THR A 181 23.08 -2.81 -0.65
CA THR A 181 23.88 -1.58 -0.53
C THR A 181 24.73 -1.53 0.75
N ASN A 182 24.63 -2.53 1.60
CA ASN A 182 25.25 -2.59 2.93
C ASN A 182 24.89 -1.39 3.82
N THR A 183 23.63 -0.93 3.69
CA THR A 183 23.05 0.17 4.49
C THR A 183 21.91 -0.32 5.36
N LEU A 184 21.83 -1.65 5.56
CA LEU A 184 20.78 -2.26 6.37
C LEU A 184 20.85 -1.73 7.81
N ASP A 185 19.73 -1.24 8.29
CA ASP A 185 19.53 -0.87 9.68
C ASP A 185 18.21 -1.47 10.21
N PRO A 186 17.98 -1.46 11.53
CA PRO A 186 16.84 -2.14 12.13
C PRO A 186 15.48 -1.60 11.67
N ARG A 187 15.40 -0.38 11.13
CA ARG A 187 14.14 0.19 10.60
C ARG A 187 13.61 -0.62 9.42
N TYR A 188 14.47 -0.98 8.47
CA TYR A 188 14.05 -1.77 7.31
C TYR A 188 13.61 -3.18 7.68
N ILE A 189 14.29 -3.83 8.63
CA ILE A 189 13.92 -5.14 9.13
C ILE A 189 12.57 -5.04 9.86
N MET A 190 12.39 -3.99 10.67
CA MET A 190 11.18 -3.71 11.42
C MET A 190 9.99 -3.40 10.51
N ASP A 191 10.20 -2.69 9.41
CA ASP A 191 9.15 -2.45 8.40
C ASP A 191 8.62 -3.77 7.85
N VAL A 192 9.51 -4.74 7.55
CA VAL A 192 9.09 -6.09 7.11
C VAL A 192 8.34 -6.82 8.21
N ALA A 193 8.83 -6.78 9.45
CA ALA A 193 8.19 -7.43 10.59
C ALA A 193 6.76 -6.90 10.80
N THR A 194 6.61 -5.59 10.81
CA THR A 194 5.33 -4.92 11.03
C THR A 194 4.35 -5.16 9.88
N ALA A 195 4.83 -5.07 8.64
CA ALA A 195 4.01 -5.33 7.47
C ALA A 195 3.56 -6.81 7.39
N ALA A 196 4.46 -7.75 7.70
CA ALA A 196 4.14 -9.17 7.77
C ALA A 196 3.09 -9.48 8.85
N ARG A 197 3.23 -8.88 10.03
CA ARG A 197 2.24 -9.01 11.11
C ARG A 197 0.86 -8.54 10.67
N HIS A 198 0.76 -7.41 10.01
CA HIS A 198 -0.51 -6.90 9.49
C HIS A 198 -1.07 -7.74 8.33
N ALA A 199 -0.21 -8.31 7.52
CA ALA A 199 -0.59 -9.25 6.46
C ALA A 199 -0.96 -10.66 6.98
N SER A 200 -0.97 -10.87 8.31
CA SER A 200 -1.19 -12.18 8.96
C SER A 200 -0.14 -13.25 8.61
N ASP A 201 1.03 -12.83 8.14
CA ASP A 201 2.20 -13.69 7.94
C ASP A 201 3.01 -13.78 9.25
N SER A 202 2.50 -14.57 10.19
CA SER A 202 3.05 -14.69 11.53
C SER A 202 4.47 -15.27 11.55
N VAL A 203 4.82 -16.09 10.56
CA VAL A 203 6.14 -16.71 10.47
C VAL A 203 7.17 -15.66 10.11
N THR A 204 6.97 -14.96 8.99
CA THR A 204 7.86 -13.86 8.56
C THR A 204 7.93 -12.77 9.65
N ALA A 205 6.81 -12.42 10.26
CA ALA A 205 6.79 -11.42 11.33
C ALA A 205 7.70 -11.82 12.49
N ALA A 206 7.55 -13.05 13.01
CA ALA A 206 8.35 -13.53 14.14
C ALA A 206 9.86 -13.61 13.82
N GLU A 207 10.20 -14.07 12.61
CA GLU A 207 11.59 -14.11 12.14
C GLU A 207 12.20 -12.72 12.06
N MET A 208 11.48 -11.77 11.50
CA MET A 208 11.97 -10.40 11.32
C MET A 208 12.06 -9.63 12.65
N TYR A 209 11.11 -9.82 13.58
CA TYR A 209 11.24 -9.25 14.93
C TYR A 209 12.47 -9.78 15.67
N LYS A 210 12.76 -11.09 15.56
CA LYS A 210 13.99 -11.67 16.14
C LYS A 210 15.24 -11.14 15.46
N SER A 211 15.25 -11.07 14.14
CA SER A 211 16.35 -10.50 13.36
C SER A 211 16.62 -9.04 13.75
N THR A 212 15.58 -8.25 13.96
CA THR A 212 15.71 -6.86 14.44
C THR A 212 16.36 -6.83 15.84
N LEU A 213 15.93 -7.69 16.74
CA LEU A 213 16.52 -7.78 18.08
C LEU A 213 18.00 -8.20 18.02
N ASP A 214 18.35 -9.17 17.18
CA ASP A 214 19.73 -9.64 17.04
C ASP A 214 20.62 -8.57 16.42
N PHE A 215 20.11 -7.80 15.47
CA PHE A 215 20.80 -6.61 14.96
C PHE A 215 21.06 -5.62 16.09
N MET A 216 20.05 -5.29 16.88
CA MET A 216 20.17 -4.33 17.98
C MET A 216 21.08 -4.80 19.12
N LYS A 217 21.22 -6.11 19.35
CA LYS A 217 22.21 -6.65 20.30
C LYS A 217 23.64 -6.43 19.83
N SER A 218 23.88 -6.43 18.52
CA SER A 218 25.19 -6.20 17.91
C SER A 218 25.52 -4.72 17.74
N ASP A 219 24.50 -3.86 17.68
CA ASP A 219 24.67 -2.41 17.54
C ASP A 219 25.02 -1.77 18.88
N THR A 220 26.11 -1.03 18.91
CA THR A 220 26.57 -0.28 20.08
C THR A 220 26.07 1.17 20.09
N THR A 221 25.33 1.58 19.08
CA THR A 221 24.76 2.92 18.96
C THR A 221 23.44 3.04 19.71
N ASP A 222 23.20 4.15 20.38
CA ASP A 222 21.89 4.45 21.01
C ASP A 222 20.85 4.96 19.96
N GLY A 223 20.91 4.43 18.73
CA GLY A 223 20.28 5.04 17.56
C GLY A 223 18.78 4.81 17.44
N TYR A 224 18.22 3.75 18.06
CA TYR A 224 16.87 3.27 17.74
C TYR A 224 16.00 3.01 19.00
N PRO A 225 15.77 4.03 19.83
CA PRO A 225 15.04 3.85 21.10
C PRO A 225 13.58 3.41 20.90
N ASP A 226 12.92 3.92 19.87
CA ASP A 226 11.52 3.57 19.57
C ASP A 226 11.37 2.12 19.13
N ILE A 227 12.31 1.61 18.32
CA ILE A 227 12.33 0.21 17.88
C ILE A 227 12.54 -0.72 19.08
N ALA A 228 13.45 -0.38 20.00
CA ALA A 228 13.67 -1.18 21.21
C ALA A 228 12.40 -1.28 22.06
N CYS A 229 11.65 -0.18 22.18
CA CYS A 229 10.38 -0.16 22.88
C CYS A 229 9.30 -0.97 22.14
N GLU A 230 9.23 -0.89 20.83
CA GLU A 230 8.28 -1.67 20.02
C GLU A 230 8.56 -3.18 20.12
N LEU A 231 9.83 -3.58 20.05
CA LEU A 231 10.23 -4.97 20.26
C LEU A 231 9.87 -5.45 21.67
N LEU A 232 10.11 -4.63 22.72
CA LEU A 232 9.74 -4.96 24.09
C LEU A 232 8.24 -5.22 24.20
N ALA A 233 7.42 -4.32 23.67
CA ALA A 233 5.96 -4.48 23.66
C ALA A 233 5.54 -5.75 22.93
N TRP A 234 6.08 -5.99 21.74
CA TRP A 234 5.73 -7.16 20.94
C TRP A 234 6.09 -8.48 21.63
N PHE A 235 7.35 -8.64 22.08
CA PHE A 235 7.79 -9.86 22.78
C PHE A 235 7.06 -10.08 24.09
N SER A 236 6.74 -9.01 24.83
CA SER A 236 5.94 -9.08 26.06
C SER A 236 4.53 -9.61 25.79
N ASN A 237 3.88 -9.11 24.72
CA ASN A 237 2.51 -9.48 24.36
C ASN A 237 2.38 -10.93 23.89
N ILE A 238 3.42 -11.49 23.27
CA ILE A 238 3.44 -12.91 22.85
C ILE A 238 4.07 -13.85 23.88
N GLY A 239 4.50 -13.33 25.04
CA GLY A 239 5.04 -14.11 26.14
C GLY A 239 6.46 -14.63 25.95
N MET A 240 7.25 -14.05 25.05
CA MET A 240 8.67 -14.37 24.82
C MET A 240 9.54 -13.62 25.82
N LYS A 241 9.67 -14.19 27.01
CA LYS A 241 10.29 -13.52 28.17
C LYS A 241 11.76 -13.19 27.97
N ASP A 242 12.55 -14.11 27.42
CA ASP A 242 13.99 -13.92 27.25
C ASP A 242 14.30 -12.80 26.26
N GLU A 243 13.53 -12.72 25.18
CA GLU A 243 13.65 -11.66 24.18
C GLU A 243 13.15 -10.30 24.74
N ALA A 244 12.08 -10.31 25.51
CA ALA A 244 11.59 -9.10 26.21
C ALA A 244 12.63 -8.57 27.22
N GLU A 245 13.26 -9.43 28.00
CA GLU A 245 14.35 -9.06 28.91
C GLU A 245 15.58 -8.51 28.16
N ALA A 246 15.90 -9.09 27.00
CA ALA A 246 16.96 -8.59 26.15
C ALA A 246 16.64 -7.17 25.66
N CYS A 247 15.40 -6.92 25.19
CA CYS A 247 14.95 -5.58 24.80
C CYS A 247 14.99 -4.60 25.97
N LEU A 248 14.53 -5.02 27.15
CA LEU A 248 14.58 -4.20 28.36
C LEU A 248 16.02 -3.83 28.74
N SER A 249 16.96 -4.75 28.55
CA SER A 249 18.40 -4.50 28.78
C SER A 249 18.93 -3.43 27.82
N ILE A 250 18.54 -3.47 26.55
CA ILE A 250 18.89 -2.45 25.55
C ILE A 250 18.30 -1.09 25.98
N ILE A 251 17.01 -1.05 26.31
CA ILE A 251 16.32 0.17 26.75
C ILE A 251 16.98 0.79 28.00
N ARG A 252 17.37 -0.03 28.96
CA ARG A 252 18.03 0.46 30.19
C ARG A 252 19.41 1.06 29.95
N LYS A 253 20.12 0.56 28.94
CA LYS A 253 21.42 1.11 28.53
C LYS A 253 21.28 2.38 27.70
N ASN A 254 20.16 2.53 27.02
CA ASN A 254 19.92 3.68 26.12
C ASN A 254 19.34 4.86 26.90
N GLY A 255 20.16 5.90 27.11
CA GLY A 255 19.73 7.10 27.83
C GLY A 255 18.60 7.90 27.16
N LYS A 256 18.34 7.68 25.86
CA LYS A 256 17.29 8.34 25.09
C LYS A 256 15.96 7.57 25.12
N ALA A 257 15.97 6.30 25.49
CA ALA A 257 14.79 5.44 25.39
C ALA A 257 13.58 5.93 26.21
N ARG A 258 13.81 6.59 27.34
CA ARG A 258 12.74 7.17 28.16
C ARG A 258 11.99 8.33 27.49
N LYS A 259 12.58 8.90 26.43
CA LYS A 259 11.97 9.98 25.66
C LYS A 259 11.24 9.46 24.40
N ALA A 260 11.34 8.16 24.13
CA ALA A 260 10.63 7.53 23.04
C ALA A 260 9.11 7.63 23.29
N HIS A 261 8.37 8.01 22.28
CA HIS A 261 6.92 8.22 22.39
C HIS A 261 6.16 6.94 22.81
N ASN A 262 6.71 5.76 22.52
CA ASN A 262 6.13 4.44 22.83
C ASN A 262 6.71 3.80 24.11
N TYR A 263 7.59 4.50 24.83
CA TYR A 263 8.27 3.96 26.02
C TYR A 263 7.30 3.50 27.12
N ASN A 264 6.39 4.38 27.52
CA ASN A 264 5.45 4.09 28.60
C ASN A 264 4.53 2.91 28.24
N GLY A 265 4.10 2.80 26.98
CA GLY A 265 3.32 1.66 26.48
C GLY A 265 4.09 0.35 26.55
N ALA A 266 5.32 0.36 26.06
CA ALA A 266 6.19 -0.84 26.10
C ALA A 266 6.47 -1.31 27.54
N MET A 267 6.71 -0.39 28.46
CA MET A 267 6.90 -0.72 29.88
C MET A 267 5.62 -1.24 30.51
N ALA A 268 4.46 -0.68 30.18
CA ALA A 268 3.18 -1.18 30.65
C ALA A 268 2.95 -2.63 30.19
N ASP A 269 3.15 -2.92 28.91
CA ASP A 269 3.03 -4.27 28.34
C ASP A 269 4.00 -5.25 28.99
N TYR A 270 5.26 -4.85 29.20
CA TYR A 270 6.26 -5.66 29.87
C TYR A 270 5.84 -6.00 31.31
N PHE A 271 5.47 -4.99 32.12
CA PHE A 271 5.07 -5.24 33.50
C PHE A 271 3.79 -6.06 33.62
N HIS A 272 2.87 -5.87 32.66
CA HIS A 272 1.69 -6.73 32.56
C HIS A 272 2.08 -8.18 32.27
N SER A 273 3.00 -8.43 31.34
CA SER A 273 3.45 -9.79 30.96
C SER A 273 4.10 -10.57 32.08
N ILE A 274 4.73 -9.88 33.04
CA ILE A 274 5.33 -10.46 34.24
C ILE A 274 4.44 -10.38 35.49
N SER A 275 3.15 -10.02 35.29
CA SER A 275 2.13 -9.93 36.36
C SER A 275 2.40 -8.85 37.42
N MET A 276 3.22 -7.86 37.12
CA MET A 276 3.44 -6.69 37.99
C MET A 276 2.40 -5.59 37.67
N TYR A 277 1.16 -5.87 37.99
CA TYR A 277 0.01 -5.06 37.58
C TYR A 277 0.05 -3.63 38.13
N ASP A 278 0.55 -3.40 39.36
CA ASP A 278 0.68 -2.04 39.91
C ASP A 278 1.63 -1.17 39.07
N SER A 279 2.74 -1.77 38.62
CA SER A 279 3.69 -1.08 37.75
C SER A 279 3.09 -0.81 36.39
N ALA A 280 2.41 -1.80 35.78
CA ALA A 280 1.71 -1.62 34.52
C ALA A 280 0.65 -0.51 34.60
N MET A 281 -0.09 -0.47 35.71
CA MET A 281 -1.08 0.57 35.99
C MET A 281 -0.45 1.95 36.10
N ALA A 282 0.70 2.07 36.78
CA ALA A 282 1.41 3.34 36.90
C ALA A 282 1.82 3.91 35.53
N TYR A 283 2.38 3.07 34.66
CA TYR A 283 2.74 3.48 33.30
C TYR A 283 1.52 3.86 32.46
N ASN A 284 0.42 3.13 32.57
CA ASN A 284 -0.82 3.48 31.88
C ASN A 284 -1.42 4.81 32.38
N LYS A 285 -1.32 5.11 33.68
CA LYS A 285 -1.70 6.45 34.21
C LYS A 285 -0.83 7.55 33.61
N THR A 286 0.48 7.35 33.54
CA THR A 286 1.41 8.29 32.89
C THR A 286 1.05 8.52 31.43
N ILE A 287 0.63 7.48 30.69
CA ILE A 287 0.16 7.64 29.30
C ILE A 287 -1.06 8.55 29.22
N LEU A 288 -2.03 8.40 30.12
CA LEU A 288 -3.21 9.27 30.15
C LEU A 288 -2.86 10.73 30.43
N GLU A 289 -1.86 10.99 31.25
CA GLU A 289 -1.43 12.33 31.64
C GLU A 289 -0.56 13.00 30.57
N GLU A 290 0.40 12.29 30.00
CA GLU A 290 1.48 12.88 29.21
C GLU A 290 1.35 12.65 27.69
N SER A 291 0.72 11.55 27.24
CA SER A 291 0.67 11.24 25.81
C SER A 291 -0.24 12.20 25.05
N SER A 292 0.23 12.68 23.91
CA SER A 292 -0.57 13.43 22.93
C SER A 292 -1.34 12.54 21.96
N TYR A 293 -1.09 11.21 21.95
CA TYR A 293 -1.67 10.26 20.99
C TYR A 293 -2.97 9.66 21.53
N SER A 294 -4.09 9.92 20.86
CA SER A 294 -5.42 9.38 21.22
C SER A 294 -5.44 7.86 21.29
N SER A 295 -4.72 7.18 20.38
CA SER A 295 -4.60 5.72 20.38
C SER A 295 -3.92 5.15 21.63
N GLN A 296 -2.87 5.78 22.11
CA GLN A 296 -2.19 5.35 23.35
C GLN A 296 -3.08 5.59 24.56
N ARG A 297 -3.75 6.74 24.63
CA ARG A 297 -4.70 7.05 25.71
C ARG A 297 -5.89 6.10 25.72
N LEU A 298 -6.37 5.70 24.54
CA LEU A 298 -7.42 4.69 24.41
C LEU A 298 -6.97 3.35 25.04
N CYS A 299 -5.82 2.83 24.62
CA CYS A 299 -5.30 1.56 25.17
C CYS A 299 -5.09 1.63 26.67
N ALA A 300 -4.51 2.74 27.17
CA ALA A 300 -4.27 2.94 28.59
C ALA A 300 -5.57 3.02 29.40
N SER A 301 -6.57 3.78 28.92
CA SER A 301 -7.88 3.87 29.58
C SER A 301 -8.61 2.54 29.62
N HIS A 302 -8.54 1.76 28.53
CA HIS A 302 -9.09 0.41 28.48
C HIS A 302 -8.44 -0.51 29.53
N TYR A 303 -7.11 -0.54 29.57
CA TYR A 303 -6.37 -1.35 30.53
C TYR A 303 -6.74 -0.99 31.98
N LEU A 304 -6.74 0.31 32.31
CA LEU A 304 -7.08 0.79 33.65
C LEU A 304 -8.52 0.50 34.03
N MET A 305 -9.42 0.64 33.08
CA MET A 305 -10.84 0.29 33.24
C MET A 305 -10.99 -1.19 33.61
N ASP A 306 -10.41 -2.08 32.80
CA ASP A 306 -10.50 -3.52 33.00
C ASP A 306 -9.88 -3.96 34.33
N TYR A 307 -8.72 -3.42 34.67
CA TYR A 307 -8.07 -3.68 35.96
C TYR A 307 -8.94 -3.26 37.14
N CYS A 308 -9.52 -2.04 37.07
CA CYS A 308 -10.40 -1.56 38.14
C CYS A 308 -11.66 -2.40 38.29
N PHE A 309 -12.26 -2.88 37.19
CA PHE A 309 -13.41 -3.78 37.28
C PHE A 309 -13.05 -5.16 37.84
N GLN A 310 -11.89 -5.70 37.49
CA GLN A 310 -11.39 -6.96 38.05
C GLN A 310 -11.12 -6.83 39.56
N THR A 311 -10.57 -5.72 40.02
CA THR A 311 -10.29 -5.42 41.42
C THR A 311 -11.49 -4.86 42.19
N LYS A 312 -12.67 -4.79 41.56
CA LYS A 312 -13.93 -4.26 42.12
C LYS A 312 -13.87 -2.78 42.53
N SER A 313 -12.94 -2.03 41.95
CA SER A 313 -12.83 -0.57 42.13
C SER A 313 -13.77 0.16 41.16
N TYR A 314 -15.07 -0.07 41.31
CA TYR A 314 -16.10 0.31 40.32
C TYR A 314 -16.17 1.81 40.02
N GLU A 315 -15.96 2.66 41.01
CA GLU A 315 -16.00 4.12 40.82
C GLU A 315 -14.85 4.59 39.92
N GLU A 316 -13.66 4.11 40.18
CA GLU A 316 -12.47 4.42 39.37
C GLU A 316 -12.61 3.78 37.97
N GLY A 317 -13.10 2.55 37.89
CA GLY A 317 -13.40 1.87 36.65
C GLY A 317 -14.40 2.64 35.77
N ALA A 318 -15.44 3.20 36.37
CA ALA A 318 -16.41 4.03 35.64
C ALA A 318 -15.78 5.32 35.08
N ARG A 319 -14.84 5.94 35.81
CA ARG A 319 -14.08 7.10 35.30
C ARG A 319 -13.24 6.74 34.08
N TYR A 320 -12.52 5.62 34.14
CA TYR A 320 -11.73 5.15 33.01
C TYR A 320 -12.60 4.71 31.83
N ALA A 321 -13.77 4.12 32.09
CA ALA A 321 -14.75 3.81 31.03
C ALA A 321 -15.24 5.08 30.30
N THR A 322 -15.45 6.16 31.04
CA THR A 322 -15.83 7.45 30.44
C THR A 322 -14.70 8.00 29.55
N LEU A 323 -13.45 7.96 30.06
CA LEU A 323 -12.28 8.38 29.27
C LEU A 323 -12.10 7.50 28.02
N TYR A 324 -12.26 6.18 28.18
CA TYR A 324 -12.22 5.25 27.05
C TYR A 324 -13.23 5.61 25.97
N ALA A 325 -14.49 5.88 26.35
CA ALA A 325 -15.53 6.30 25.41
C ALA A 325 -15.16 7.60 24.69
N GLN A 326 -14.62 8.60 25.43
CA GLN A 326 -14.16 9.86 24.83
C GLN A 326 -13.03 9.65 23.82
N TYR A 327 -12.08 8.75 24.12
CA TYR A 327 -10.99 8.47 23.17
C TYR A 327 -11.45 7.63 21.99
N VAL A 328 -12.46 6.77 22.15
CA VAL A 328 -13.13 6.10 21.02
C VAL A 328 -13.73 7.13 20.06
N ASP A 329 -14.46 8.11 20.60
CA ASP A 329 -15.06 9.18 19.80
C ASP A 329 -13.98 10.03 19.10
N SER A 330 -12.90 10.40 19.82
CA SER A 330 -11.78 11.15 19.24
C SER A 330 -11.09 10.38 18.10
N LEU A 331 -10.84 9.09 18.30
CA LEU A 331 -10.26 8.23 17.26
C LEU A 331 -11.22 7.99 16.10
N PHE A 332 -12.53 7.96 16.39
CA PHE A 332 -13.53 7.86 15.35
C PHE A 332 -13.51 9.10 14.45
N GLU A 333 -13.41 10.30 15.03
CA GLU A 333 -13.27 11.55 14.27
C GLU A 333 -11.95 11.60 13.47
N GLU A 334 -10.83 11.21 14.09
CA GLU A 334 -9.55 11.09 13.40
C GLU A 334 -9.62 10.08 12.24
N ASN A 335 -10.26 8.91 12.45
CA ASN A 335 -10.41 7.86 11.46
C ASN A 335 -11.42 8.19 10.34
N MET A 336 -12.39 9.06 10.57
CA MET A 336 -13.30 9.54 9.52
C MET A 336 -12.53 10.27 8.40
N TYR A 337 -11.55 11.08 8.79
CA TYR A 337 -10.64 11.72 7.83
C TYR A 337 -9.79 10.67 7.09
N GLU A 338 -9.29 9.67 7.82
CA GLU A 338 -8.52 8.56 7.24
C GLU A 338 -9.36 7.67 6.33
N GLN A 339 -10.65 7.47 6.59
CA GLN A 339 -11.50 6.61 5.74
C GLN A 339 -11.80 7.23 4.38
N THR A 340 -11.98 8.54 4.30
CA THR A 340 -12.07 9.23 3.01
C THR A 340 -10.76 9.10 2.25
N SER A 341 -9.64 9.25 2.95
CA SER A 341 -8.31 9.04 2.41
C SER A 341 -8.07 7.59 1.99
N ARG A 342 -8.54 6.61 2.77
CA ARG A 342 -8.48 5.17 2.46
C ARG A 342 -9.28 4.81 1.21
N ALA A 343 -10.50 5.36 1.09
CA ALA A 343 -11.33 5.14 -0.09
C ALA A 343 -10.65 5.68 -1.36
N CYS A 344 -10.02 6.86 -1.27
CA CYS A 344 -9.25 7.43 -2.35
C CYS A 344 -7.95 6.64 -2.64
N GLY A 345 -7.24 6.19 -1.61
CA GLY A 345 -6.03 5.37 -1.74
C GLY A 345 -6.32 4.00 -2.36
N SER A 346 -7.39 3.35 -1.92
CA SER A 346 -7.90 2.12 -2.51
C SER A 346 -8.32 2.31 -3.97
N HIS A 347 -8.93 3.44 -4.29
CA HIS A 347 -9.31 3.78 -5.65
C HIS A 347 -8.08 4.04 -6.55
N LEU A 348 -7.07 4.75 -6.05
CA LEU A 348 -5.81 4.96 -6.79
C LEU A 348 -5.04 3.65 -6.98
N TYR A 349 -5.04 2.77 -5.98
CA TYR A 349 -4.49 1.42 -6.10
C TYR A 349 -5.25 0.60 -7.15
N THR A 350 -6.57 0.66 -7.14
CA THR A 350 -7.40 -0.01 -8.16
C THR A 350 -7.10 0.53 -9.56
N ILE A 351 -6.93 1.86 -9.71
CA ILE A 351 -6.53 2.48 -10.98
C ILE A 351 -5.13 2.02 -11.40
N SER A 352 -4.18 1.91 -10.47
CA SER A 352 -2.83 1.43 -10.80
C SER A 352 -2.84 -0.03 -11.24
N LEU A 353 -3.62 -0.88 -10.55
CA LEU A 353 -3.85 -2.29 -10.89
C LEU A 353 -4.58 -2.44 -12.24
N GLU A 354 -5.55 -1.57 -12.53
CA GLU A 354 -6.19 -1.52 -13.83
C GLU A 354 -5.24 -1.08 -14.95
N LYS A 355 -4.38 -0.10 -14.68
CA LYS A 355 -3.32 0.30 -15.63
C LYS A 355 -2.32 -0.81 -15.87
N GLU A 356 -1.89 -1.51 -14.81
CA GLU A 356 -1.00 -2.67 -14.92
C GLU A 356 -1.66 -3.80 -15.73
N LYS A 357 -2.94 -4.10 -15.44
CA LYS A 357 -3.73 -5.06 -16.23
C LYS A 357 -3.89 -4.62 -17.69
N GLN A 358 -4.15 -3.34 -17.92
CA GLN A 358 -4.26 -2.79 -19.28
C GLN A 358 -2.92 -2.82 -20.01
N ALA A 359 -1.81 -2.54 -19.31
CA ALA A 359 -0.46 -2.68 -19.86
C ALA A 359 -0.17 -4.13 -20.18
N GLN A 360 -0.47 -5.06 -19.27
CA GLN A 360 -0.32 -6.49 -19.50
C GLN A 360 -1.20 -6.98 -20.66
N GLN A 361 -2.46 -6.55 -20.73
CA GLN A 361 -3.35 -6.86 -21.86
C GLN A 361 -2.81 -6.33 -23.19
N LYS A 362 -2.21 -5.13 -23.19
CA LYS A 362 -1.53 -4.61 -24.40
C LYS A 362 -0.36 -5.49 -24.78
N VAL A 363 0.47 -5.90 -23.81
CA VAL A 363 1.60 -6.81 -24.06
C VAL A 363 1.09 -8.14 -24.62
N ASP A 364 0.05 -8.71 -24.04
CA ASP A 364 -0.53 -9.96 -24.51
C ASP A 364 -1.17 -9.81 -25.91
N THR A 365 -1.84 -8.68 -26.17
CA THR A 365 -2.36 -8.33 -27.51
C THR A 365 -1.22 -8.17 -28.53
N TYR A 366 -0.09 -7.57 -28.13
CA TYR A 366 1.09 -7.50 -29.00
C TYR A 366 1.70 -8.88 -29.24
N LYS A 367 1.79 -9.74 -28.21
CA LYS A 367 2.23 -11.12 -28.37
C LYS A 367 1.32 -11.89 -29.33
N GLU A 368 0.00 -11.80 -29.17
CA GLU A 368 -0.98 -12.40 -30.08
C GLU A 368 -0.81 -11.91 -31.51
N ARG A 369 -0.64 -10.59 -31.70
CA ARG A 369 -0.36 -10.01 -33.03
C ARG A 369 0.94 -10.54 -33.62
N ILE A 370 1.99 -10.65 -32.82
CA ILE A 370 3.27 -11.23 -33.26
C ILE A 370 3.09 -12.71 -33.63
N TYR A 371 2.35 -13.48 -32.82
CA TYR A 371 2.05 -14.87 -33.15
C TYR A 371 1.22 -15.00 -34.42
N CYS A 372 0.23 -14.12 -34.65
CA CYS A 372 -0.53 -14.07 -35.88
C CYS A 372 0.36 -13.73 -37.10
N ILE A 373 1.28 -12.77 -36.96
CA ILE A 373 2.24 -12.42 -38.00
C ILE A 373 3.17 -13.59 -38.29
N ILE A 374 3.68 -14.25 -37.26
CA ILE A 374 4.54 -15.45 -37.41
C ILE A 374 3.77 -16.59 -38.08
N ALA A 375 2.54 -16.85 -37.61
CA ALA A 375 1.67 -17.87 -38.21
C ALA A 375 1.34 -17.53 -39.69
N PHE A 376 1.09 -16.27 -40.00
CA PHE A 376 0.89 -15.83 -41.39
C PHE A 376 2.16 -16.00 -42.24
N PHE A 377 3.32 -15.67 -41.67
CA PHE A 377 4.61 -15.90 -42.34
C PHE A 377 4.86 -17.39 -42.58
N ILE A 378 4.64 -18.22 -41.56
CA ILE A 378 4.78 -19.69 -41.68
C ILE A 378 3.79 -20.22 -42.71
N SER A 379 2.53 -19.79 -42.69
CA SER A 379 1.52 -20.22 -43.66
C SER A 379 1.87 -19.75 -45.08
N SER A 380 2.36 -18.50 -45.23
CA SER A 380 2.79 -18.01 -46.56
C SER A 380 4.02 -18.74 -47.10
N VAL A 381 4.97 -19.10 -46.23
CA VAL A 381 6.13 -19.94 -46.57
C VAL A 381 5.67 -21.36 -46.95
N LEU A 382 4.70 -21.92 -46.22
CA LEU A 382 4.09 -23.21 -46.53
C LEU A 382 3.33 -23.16 -47.86
N VAL A 383 2.55 -22.09 -48.11
CA VAL A 383 1.85 -21.90 -49.39
C VAL A 383 2.85 -21.71 -50.54
N ALA A 384 3.88 -20.89 -50.34
CA ALA A 384 4.94 -20.69 -51.31
C ALA A 384 5.74 -22.00 -51.55
N GLY A 385 6.02 -22.72 -50.46
CA GLY A 385 6.65 -24.03 -50.46
C GLY A 385 5.81 -25.10 -51.20
N THR A 386 4.49 -25.13 -50.91
CA THR A 386 3.57 -26.04 -51.61
C THR A 386 3.39 -25.66 -53.07
N ALA A 387 3.30 -24.36 -53.41
CA ALA A 387 3.25 -23.90 -54.79
C ALA A 387 4.57 -24.21 -55.55
N TYR A 388 5.70 -23.99 -54.89
CA TYR A 388 7.02 -24.38 -55.44
C TYR A 388 7.14 -25.89 -55.60
N TYR A 389 6.68 -26.65 -54.59
CA TYR A 389 6.69 -28.11 -54.62
C TYR A 389 5.74 -28.65 -55.73
N TRP A 390 4.57 -28.01 -55.86
CA TRP A 390 3.63 -28.35 -56.91
C TRP A 390 4.19 -28.06 -58.32
N LYS A 391 4.87 -26.93 -58.46
CA LYS A 391 5.59 -26.56 -59.68
C LYS A 391 6.76 -27.53 -59.97
N LYS A 392 7.49 -27.92 -58.92
CA LYS A 392 8.59 -28.87 -59.00
C LYS A 392 8.10 -30.29 -59.24
N CYS A 393 7.02 -30.72 -58.61
CA CYS A 393 6.37 -32.00 -58.90
C CYS A 393 5.78 -32.06 -60.32
N ARG A 394 5.26 -30.95 -60.83
CA ARG A 394 4.80 -30.85 -62.22
C ARG A 394 5.96 -30.91 -63.19
N PHE A 395 7.09 -30.35 -62.85
CA PHE A 395 8.33 -30.42 -63.63
C PHE A 395 9.00 -31.82 -63.57
N ILE A 396 8.99 -32.44 -62.37
CA ILE A 396 9.55 -33.78 -62.17
C ILE A 396 8.66 -34.90 -62.77
N ARG A 397 7.29 -34.66 -62.77
CA ARG A 397 6.41 -35.60 -63.56
C ARG A 397 6.70 -35.55 -65.02
N LEU A 398 7.35 -34.52 -65.46
CA LEU A 398 7.81 -34.44 -66.88
C LEU A 398 9.21 -34.98 -67.10
N LEU A 399 10.01 -35.13 -66.04
CA LEU A 399 11.38 -35.57 -66.11
C LEU A 399 11.66 -36.72 -65.11
N LEU A 400 11.24 -37.88 -65.44
CA LEU A 400 11.77 -39.18 -64.94
C LEU A 400 11.61 -39.50 -63.43
N ALA A 401 10.84 -40.51 -63.26
CA ALA A 401 11.25 -41.76 -62.60
C ALA A 401 11.57 -41.75 -61.12
N LYS A 402 10.65 -41.97 -60.46
CA LYS A 402 10.20 -42.92 -59.43
C LYS A 402 11.24 -43.58 -58.47
N GLU A 403 12.50 -43.66 -58.71
CA GLU A 403 13.38 -44.41 -57.80
C GLU A 403 14.25 -43.61 -56.84
N TYR A 404 14.52 -42.39 -57.17
CA TYR A 404 15.40 -41.57 -56.32
C TYR A 404 14.70 -40.93 -55.08
N ASP A 405 13.43 -40.60 -55.24
CA ASP A 405 12.68 -39.92 -54.16
C ASP A 405 12.33 -40.86 -53.00
N LEU A 406 12.17 -42.15 -53.25
CA LEU A 406 11.80 -43.13 -52.23
C LEU A 406 12.97 -43.47 -51.29
N LYS A 407 14.19 -43.42 -51.81
CA LYS A 407 15.37 -43.67 -50.97
C LYS A 407 15.70 -42.51 -50.06
N TYR A 408 15.57 -41.28 -50.59
CA TYR A 408 15.83 -40.07 -49.83
C TYR A 408 14.77 -39.83 -48.73
N ALA A 409 13.51 -40.12 -49.05
CA ALA A 409 12.44 -40.06 -48.03
C ALA A 409 12.64 -41.07 -46.89
N LYS A 410 13.17 -42.26 -47.20
CA LYS A 410 13.48 -43.25 -46.16
C LYS A 410 14.62 -42.83 -45.24
N GLU A 411 15.65 -42.17 -45.76
CA GLU A 411 16.77 -41.68 -44.96
C GLU A 411 16.33 -40.56 -44.00
N ILE A 412 15.43 -39.66 -44.45
CA ILE A 412 14.89 -38.58 -43.60
C ILE A 412 14.00 -39.14 -42.48
N ILE A 413 13.16 -40.12 -42.78
CA ILE A 413 12.30 -40.76 -41.76
C ILE A 413 13.17 -41.43 -40.70
N GLN A 414 14.24 -42.09 -41.09
CA GLN A 414 15.14 -42.71 -40.14
C GLN A 414 15.85 -41.71 -39.24
N GLU A 415 16.27 -40.55 -39.78
CA GLU A 415 16.89 -39.49 -38.99
C GLU A 415 15.89 -38.83 -37.99
N TYR A 416 14.61 -38.69 -38.39
CA TYR A 416 13.59 -38.19 -37.47
C TYR A 416 13.24 -39.20 -36.37
N ASP A 417 13.21 -40.48 -36.68
CA ASP A 417 12.97 -41.52 -35.68
C ASP A 417 14.12 -41.60 -34.66
N GLU A 418 15.38 -41.44 -35.08
CA GLU A 418 16.52 -41.35 -34.16
C GLU A 418 16.43 -40.14 -33.22
N ARG A 419 16.08 -38.95 -33.73
CA ARG A 419 15.90 -37.75 -32.91
C ARG A 419 14.69 -37.85 -31.97
N LEU A 420 13.64 -38.55 -32.38
CA LEU A 420 12.48 -38.81 -31.52
C LEU A 420 12.83 -39.73 -30.35
N GLU A 421 13.67 -40.75 -30.63
CA GLU A 421 14.17 -41.65 -29.58
C GLU A 421 15.10 -40.92 -28.59
N GLU A 422 15.99 -40.03 -29.06
CA GLU A 422 16.82 -39.20 -28.19
C GLU A 422 15.96 -38.27 -27.31
N SER A 423 14.93 -37.68 -27.90
CA SER A 423 13.99 -36.79 -27.14
C SER A 423 13.17 -37.58 -26.11
N ARG A 424 12.78 -38.83 -26.42
CA ARG A 424 12.10 -39.72 -25.47
C ARG A 424 13.00 -40.12 -24.31
N ALA A 425 14.27 -40.41 -24.60
CA ALA A 425 15.25 -40.77 -23.58
C ALA A 425 15.51 -39.60 -22.61
N ALA A 426 15.62 -38.38 -23.16
CA ALA A 426 15.79 -37.18 -22.35
C ALA A 426 14.56 -36.87 -21.44
N LEU A 427 13.36 -37.12 -21.95
CA LEU A 427 12.12 -36.97 -21.17
C LEU A 427 12.02 -37.99 -20.04
N GLU A 428 12.47 -39.22 -20.29
CA GLU A 428 12.45 -40.27 -19.27
C GLU A 428 13.50 -40.02 -18.18
N GLU A 429 14.66 -39.48 -18.56
CA GLU A 429 15.65 -39.03 -17.57
C GLU A 429 15.12 -37.89 -16.69
N GLN A 430 14.39 -36.92 -17.28
CA GLN A 430 13.74 -35.86 -16.50
C GLN A 430 12.65 -36.39 -15.56
N LYS A 431 11.86 -37.37 -16.01
CA LYS A 431 10.86 -38.02 -15.13
C LYS A 431 11.51 -38.77 -13.98
N GLN A 432 12.65 -39.44 -14.23
CA GLN A 432 13.39 -40.09 -13.15
C GLN A 432 13.96 -39.11 -12.13
N ARG A 433 14.47 -37.95 -12.60
CA ARG A 433 14.93 -36.88 -11.69
C ARG A 433 13.78 -36.30 -10.87
N LEU A 434 12.60 -36.10 -11.49
CA LEU A 434 11.41 -35.64 -10.81
C LEU A 434 10.95 -36.66 -9.75
N ALA A 435 10.90 -37.91 -10.09
CA ALA A 435 10.54 -38.99 -9.17
C ALA A 435 11.52 -39.09 -7.98
N CYS A 436 12.82 -38.86 -8.22
CA CYS A 436 13.83 -38.83 -7.18
C CYS A 436 13.62 -37.63 -6.22
N MET A 437 13.32 -36.45 -6.78
CA MET A 437 13.02 -35.26 -5.96
C MET A 437 11.71 -35.40 -5.17
N GLU A 438 10.71 -36.06 -5.75
CA GLU A 438 9.46 -36.37 -5.03
C GLU A 438 9.67 -37.38 -3.89
N ALA A 439 10.57 -38.37 -4.10
CA ALA A 439 10.92 -39.31 -3.05
C ALA A 439 11.72 -38.64 -1.90
N GLU A 440 12.60 -37.71 -2.25
CA GLU A 440 13.35 -36.92 -1.27
C GLU A 440 12.43 -35.97 -0.48
N LYS A 441 11.48 -35.33 -1.18
CA LYS A 441 10.44 -34.52 -0.55
C LYS A 441 9.63 -35.33 0.49
N ARG A 442 9.20 -36.54 0.12
CA ARG A 442 8.46 -37.42 1.06
C ARG A 442 9.30 -37.80 2.27
N ARG A 443 10.59 -38.07 2.08
CA ARG A 443 11.48 -38.33 3.22
C ARG A 443 11.59 -37.14 4.17
N ILE A 444 11.64 -35.93 3.64
CA ILE A 444 11.67 -34.70 4.44
C ILE A 444 10.32 -34.49 5.15
N GLU A 445 9.21 -34.75 4.45
CA GLU A 445 7.85 -34.67 5.02
C GLU A 445 7.67 -35.70 6.15
N ASP A 446 8.14 -36.94 5.97
CA ASP A 446 8.09 -37.98 6.99
C ASP A 446 8.97 -37.65 8.21
N GLU A 447 10.15 -37.08 7.98
CA GLU A 447 11.05 -36.64 9.07
C GLU A 447 10.46 -35.43 9.81
N MET A 448 9.80 -34.50 9.08
CA MET A 448 9.09 -33.40 9.71
C MET A 448 7.88 -33.88 10.53
N ASN A 449 7.11 -34.82 9.98
CA ASN A 449 5.95 -35.37 10.69
C ASN A 449 6.39 -36.10 11.98
N ARG A 450 7.48 -36.87 11.92
CA ARG A 450 8.04 -37.51 13.13
C ARG A 450 8.48 -36.49 14.20
N ARG A 451 9.09 -35.35 13.77
CA ARG A 451 9.47 -34.28 14.70
C ARG A 451 8.26 -33.50 15.25
N VAL A 452 7.18 -33.47 14.47
CA VAL A 452 5.89 -32.89 14.94
C VAL A 452 5.29 -33.80 16.00
N GLU A 453 5.22 -35.11 15.74
CA GLU A 453 4.71 -36.10 16.71
C GLU A 453 5.53 -36.14 18.03
N GLU A 454 6.86 -36.03 17.92
CA GLU A 454 7.74 -35.93 19.10
C GLU A 454 7.50 -34.65 19.91
N LYS A 455 7.15 -33.53 19.21
CA LYS A 455 6.80 -32.28 19.88
C LYS A 455 5.36 -32.26 20.39
N GLU A 456 4.45 -32.89 19.70
CA GLU A 456 3.05 -33.03 20.16
C GLU A 456 2.99 -33.91 21.43
N ALA A 457 3.79 -34.97 21.50
CA ALA A 457 3.92 -35.76 22.70
C ALA A 457 4.50 -34.98 23.91
N PHE A 458 5.41 -34.02 23.63
CA PHE A 458 5.94 -33.11 24.63
C PHE A 458 4.94 -32.03 25.06
N ILE A 459 4.13 -31.57 24.10
CA ILE A 459 3.07 -30.56 24.34
C ILE A 459 1.92 -31.17 25.15
N CYS A 460 1.54 -32.43 24.88
CA CYS A 460 0.51 -33.12 25.64
C CYS A 460 0.84 -33.27 27.15
N GLN A 461 2.11 -33.25 27.48
CA GLN A 461 2.56 -33.32 28.88
C GLN A 461 2.53 -31.95 29.58
N GLN A 462 2.53 -30.85 28.81
CA GLN A 462 2.36 -29.49 29.33
C GLN A 462 0.91 -29.00 29.33
N ASP A 463 0.06 -29.62 28.51
CA ASP A 463 -1.35 -29.19 28.36
C ASP A 463 -2.21 -29.51 29.61
N GLU A 464 -1.77 -30.45 30.43
CA GLU A 464 -2.49 -30.77 31.66
C GLU A 464 -2.34 -29.68 32.72
N ASP A 465 -1.19 -28.99 32.73
CA ASP A 465 -0.95 -27.84 33.61
C ASP A 465 -1.55 -26.52 33.07
N ILE A 466 -1.67 -26.40 31.74
CA ILE A 466 -2.27 -25.23 31.05
C ILE A 466 -3.82 -25.30 31.12
N ARG A 467 -4.41 -26.48 31.20
CA ARG A 467 -5.86 -26.67 31.21
C ARG A 467 -6.54 -26.04 32.43
N VAL A 468 -5.88 -26.00 33.54
CA VAL A 468 -6.38 -25.35 34.78
C VAL A 468 -6.30 -23.81 34.68
N MET A 469 -5.36 -23.28 33.90
CA MET A 469 -5.25 -21.82 33.65
C MET A 469 -6.11 -21.38 32.47
N SER A 470 -6.37 -22.24 31.47
CA SER A 470 -7.11 -21.93 30.27
C SER A 470 -8.60 -21.68 30.52
N ASP A 471 -9.20 -22.41 31.47
CA ASP A 471 -10.63 -22.24 31.76
C ASP A 471 -10.95 -20.88 32.37
N THR A 472 -9.96 -20.25 32.99
CA THR A 472 -10.10 -18.88 33.54
C THR A 472 -9.89 -17.80 32.47
N ILE A 473 -9.03 -18.10 31.49
CA ILE A 473 -8.72 -17.17 30.36
C ILE A 473 -9.83 -17.21 29.30
N ALA A 474 -10.37 -18.41 28.99
CA ALA A 474 -11.41 -18.56 27.98
C ALA A 474 -12.71 -17.81 28.33
N CYS A 475 -13.03 -17.72 29.65
CA CYS A 475 -14.18 -16.93 30.10
C CYS A 475 -13.99 -15.44 29.91
N ASN A 476 -12.75 -14.97 29.99
CA ASN A 476 -12.41 -13.55 29.84
C ASN A 476 -12.27 -13.13 28.38
N GLU A 477 -11.76 -14.03 27.50
CA GLU A 477 -11.62 -13.76 26.06
C GLU A 477 -12.97 -13.71 25.34
N LEU A 478 -13.90 -14.60 25.70
CA LEU A 478 -15.28 -14.57 25.16
C LEU A 478 -15.98 -13.24 25.46
N THR A 479 -15.79 -12.73 26.68
CA THR A 479 -16.38 -11.45 27.10
C THR A 479 -15.71 -10.26 26.38
N LEU A 480 -14.41 -10.36 26.10
CA LEU A 480 -13.65 -9.35 25.37
C LEU A 480 -14.03 -9.33 23.88
N MET A 481 -14.14 -10.51 23.27
CA MET A 481 -14.58 -10.64 21.87
C MET A 481 -16.00 -10.13 21.65
N GLU A 482 -16.90 -10.39 22.59
CA GLU A 482 -18.29 -9.94 22.53
C GLU A 482 -18.39 -8.40 22.62
N LYS A 483 -17.58 -7.79 23.52
CA LYS A 483 -17.48 -6.33 23.63
C LYS A 483 -16.80 -5.69 22.41
N GLN A 484 -15.74 -6.33 21.89
CA GLN A 484 -15.07 -5.87 20.67
C GLN A 484 -15.99 -5.96 19.45
N ARG A 485 -16.82 -7.00 19.37
CA ARG A 485 -17.83 -7.14 18.32
C ARG A 485 -18.91 -6.07 18.41
N GLN A 486 -19.40 -5.79 19.64
CA GLN A 486 -20.37 -4.71 19.87
C GLN A 486 -19.81 -3.33 19.52
N ILE A 487 -18.54 -3.07 19.81
CA ILE A 487 -17.85 -1.81 19.42
C ILE A 487 -17.72 -1.73 17.90
N ASN A 488 -17.31 -2.81 17.23
CA ASN A 488 -17.16 -2.84 15.79
C ASN A 488 -18.52 -2.68 15.07
N ASP A 489 -19.58 -3.28 15.60
CA ASP A 489 -20.92 -3.15 15.06
C ASP A 489 -21.49 -1.73 15.28
N LEU A 490 -21.23 -1.11 16.44
CA LEU A 490 -21.60 0.28 16.71
C LEU A 490 -20.83 1.28 15.82
N VAL A 491 -19.55 1.05 15.60
CA VAL A 491 -18.72 1.86 14.69
C VAL A 491 -19.24 1.71 13.25
N ARG A 492 -19.57 0.48 12.82
CA ARG A 492 -20.09 0.20 11.48
C ARG A 492 -21.46 0.84 11.23
N VAL A 493 -22.36 0.77 12.22
CA VAL A 493 -23.69 1.41 12.13
C VAL A 493 -23.56 2.94 12.15
N SER A 494 -22.72 3.49 13.01
CA SER A 494 -22.45 4.92 13.08
C SER A 494 -21.79 5.46 11.81
N LEU A 495 -20.87 4.71 11.21
CA LEU A 495 -20.24 5.08 9.93
C LEU A 495 -21.26 5.08 8.77
N SER A 496 -22.13 4.08 8.72
CA SER A 496 -23.16 3.99 7.70
C SER A 496 -24.19 5.11 7.82
N GLN A 497 -24.58 5.46 9.06
CA GLN A 497 -25.52 6.56 9.31
C GLN A 497 -24.90 7.93 9.04
N ARG A 498 -23.61 8.10 9.28
CA ARG A 498 -22.92 9.37 9.06
C ARG A 498 -22.59 9.62 7.59
N ALA A 499 -22.25 8.58 6.84
CA ALA A 499 -22.11 8.65 5.38
C ALA A 499 -23.44 9.07 4.70
N LEU A 500 -24.56 8.63 5.26
CA LEU A 500 -25.90 9.04 4.83
C LEU A 500 -26.23 10.49 5.20
N LEU A 501 -25.65 11.00 6.30
CA LEU A 501 -25.89 12.37 6.79
C LEU A 501 -25.00 13.41 6.09
N GLU A 502 -23.83 13.02 5.57
CA GLU A 502 -22.89 13.93 4.90
C GLU A 502 -23.01 13.94 3.37
N SER A 503 -23.86 13.08 2.81
CA SER A 503 -24.22 13.10 1.39
C SER A 503 -25.69 13.53 1.12
N PRO A 504 -26.30 14.45 1.89
CA PRO A 504 -27.72 14.80 1.75
C PRO A 504 -27.98 15.53 0.44
N ASP A 505 -27.01 16.27 -0.09
CA ASP A 505 -27.21 17.25 -1.15
C ASP A 505 -27.61 16.61 -2.49
N ILE A 506 -26.90 15.59 -2.93
CA ILE A 506 -27.20 14.98 -4.24
C ILE A 506 -28.41 14.07 -4.19
N ILE A 507 -28.55 13.26 -3.14
CA ILE A 507 -29.72 12.38 -2.97
C ILE A 507 -30.99 13.22 -2.81
N GLN A 508 -30.93 14.27 -2.00
CA GLN A 508 -32.02 15.20 -1.81
C GLN A 508 -32.40 15.91 -3.12
N LYS A 509 -31.41 16.32 -3.92
CA LYS A 509 -31.63 16.92 -5.24
C LYS A 509 -32.43 16.00 -6.15
N PHE A 510 -32.15 14.69 -6.17
CA PHE A 510 -32.90 13.73 -6.98
C PHE A 510 -34.34 13.55 -6.47
N HIS A 511 -34.55 13.54 -5.15
CA HIS A 511 -35.88 13.50 -4.57
C HIS A 511 -36.68 14.77 -4.85
N ASP A 512 -36.06 15.94 -4.79
CA ASP A 512 -36.71 17.23 -5.02
C ASP A 512 -37.09 17.42 -6.50
N VAL A 513 -36.22 16.99 -7.43
CA VAL A 513 -36.47 17.05 -8.88
C VAL A 513 -37.58 16.10 -9.27
N SER A 514 -37.72 14.95 -8.63
CA SER A 514 -38.85 14.03 -8.86
C SER A 514 -40.22 14.65 -8.56
N ALA A 515 -40.21 15.74 -7.76
CA ALA A 515 -41.42 16.50 -7.38
C ALA A 515 -41.66 17.75 -8.22
N LYS A 516 -40.66 18.30 -8.95
CA LYS A 516 -40.71 19.67 -9.52
C LYS A 516 -40.10 19.78 -10.94
N ASP A 517 -40.15 18.84 -11.79
CA ASP A 517 -39.79 18.91 -13.24
C ASP A 517 -38.62 19.87 -13.65
N ASN A 518 -37.62 20.04 -12.81
CA ASN A 518 -36.38 20.78 -13.11
C ASN A 518 -35.30 19.78 -13.54
N GLY A 519 -34.80 19.92 -14.76
CA GLY A 519 -33.90 18.95 -15.42
C GLY A 519 -32.61 18.68 -14.63
N LEU A 520 -32.30 17.39 -14.51
CA LEU A 520 -30.99 16.89 -14.06
C LEU A 520 -30.04 16.85 -15.25
N ASP A 521 -28.81 17.30 -15.04
CA ASP A 521 -27.75 17.20 -16.04
C ASP A 521 -26.89 15.93 -15.86
N GLU A 522 -25.99 15.67 -16.79
CA GLU A 522 -25.15 14.48 -16.73
C GLU A 522 -24.17 14.52 -15.54
N SER A 523 -23.78 15.71 -15.08
CA SER A 523 -22.91 15.84 -13.90
C SER A 523 -23.61 15.40 -12.63
N ASP A 524 -24.92 15.61 -12.52
CA ASP A 524 -25.74 15.16 -11.40
C ASP A 524 -25.79 13.61 -11.34
N TRP A 525 -25.91 12.97 -12.50
CA TRP A 525 -25.89 11.51 -12.58
C TRP A 525 -24.53 10.95 -12.19
N GLN A 526 -23.43 11.55 -12.59
CA GLN A 526 -22.08 11.12 -12.20
C GLN A 526 -21.87 11.27 -10.69
N ARG A 527 -22.36 12.34 -10.08
CA ARG A 527 -22.33 12.53 -8.65
C ARG A 527 -23.18 11.50 -7.91
N LEU A 528 -24.35 11.17 -8.43
CA LEU A 528 -25.18 10.10 -7.87
C LEU A 528 -24.47 8.74 -7.94
N TYR A 529 -23.82 8.41 -9.07
CA TYR A 529 -23.07 7.16 -9.21
C TYR A 529 -21.92 7.07 -8.21
N ALA A 530 -21.19 8.18 -8.02
CA ALA A 530 -20.12 8.27 -7.03
C ALA A 530 -20.65 8.11 -5.60
N THR A 531 -21.81 8.68 -5.31
CA THR A 531 -22.46 8.57 -3.99
C THR A 531 -22.93 7.13 -3.71
N VAL A 532 -23.52 6.47 -4.70
CA VAL A 532 -23.95 5.07 -4.58
C VAL A 532 -22.76 4.14 -4.41
N GLU A 533 -21.66 4.39 -5.11
CA GLU A 533 -20.41 3.62 -4.95
C GLU A 533 -19.76 3.87 -3.58
N ALA A 534 -19.79 5.09 -3.08
CA ALA A 534 -19.30 5.42 -1.74
C ALA A 534 -20.14 4.78 -0.63
N MET A 535 -21.46 4.68 -0.84
CA MET A 535 -22.38 4.01 0.11
C MET A 535 -22.20 2.49 0.10
N HIS A 536 -21.91 1.91 -1.05
CA HIS A 536 -21.80 0.47 -1.26
C HIS A 536 -20.66 0.15 -2.24
N PRO A 537 -19.41 0.05 -1.77
CA PRO A 537 -18.24 -0.19 -2.63
C PRO A 537 -18.35 -1.46 -3.47
N GLY A 538 -18.09 -1.36 -4.75
CA GLY A 538 -18.22 -2.43 -5.74
C GLY A 538 -19.61 -2.60 -6.33
N LEU A 539 -20.61 -1.85 -5.84
CA LEU A 539 -21.99 -1.99 -6.27
C LEU A 539 -22.21 -1.43 -7.67
N MET A 540 -21.55 -0.36 -8.05
CA MET A 540 -21.64 0.21 -9.39
C MET A 540 -21.06 -0.72 -10.46
N GLU A 541 -20.02 -1.48 -10.13
CA GLU A 541 -19.47 -2.51 -11.01
C GLU A 541 -20.47 -3.65 -11.23
N ALA A 542 -21.08 -4.14 -10.15
CA ALA A 542 -22.11 -5.17 -10.22
C ALA A 542 -23.33 -4.72 -11.04
N ILE A 543 -23.78 -3.47 -10.89
CA ILE A 543 -24.88 -2.90 -11.69
C ILE A 543 -24.50 -2.86 -13.17
N ARG A 544 -23.28 -2.46 -13.53
CA ARG A 544 -22.82 -2.40 -14.92
C ARG A 544 -22.65 -3.79 -15.54
N ALA A 545 -22.27 -4.77 -14.75
CA ALA A 545 -22.10 -6.16 -15.18
C ALA A 545 -23.43 -6.91 -15.40
N MET A 546 -24.58 -6.34 -15.04
CA MET A 546 -25.89 -6.97 -15.20
C MET A 546 -26.18 -7.33 -16.67
N PRO A 547 -26.58 -8.56 -16.97
CA PRO A 547 -26.87 -9.00 -18.35
C PRO A 547 -27.91 -8.11 -19.03
N ARG A 548 -27.64 -7.69 -20.26
CA ARG A 548 -28.49 -6.78 -21.04
C ARG A 548 -28.77 -5.44 -20.36
N ASN A 549 -27.84 -4.96 -19.53
CA ASN A 549 -27.96 -3.64 -18.94
C ASN A 549 -27.77 -2.54 -20.01
N SER A 550 -28.37 -1.39 -19.76
CA SER A 550 -28.23 -0.18 -20.54
C SER A 550 -27.95 0.99 -19.60
N GLU A 551 -27.50 2.11 -20.11
CA GLU A 551 -27.33 3.33 -19.31
C GLU A 551 -28.59 3.66 -18.50
N LEU A 552 -29.74 3.52 -19.12
CA LEU A 552 -31.03 3.72 -18.49
C LEU A 552 -31.34 2.67 -17.41
N GLY A 553 -30.82 1.45 -17.54
CA GLY A 553 -30.87 0.43 -16.50
C GLY A 553 -30.00 0.79 -15.30
N THR A 554 -28.82 1.29 -15.55
CA THR A 554 -27.90 1.78 -14.49
C THR A 554 -28.54 2.96 -13.74
N LYS A 555 -29.09 3.93 -14.43
CA LYS A 555 -29.83 5.06 -13.83
C LYS A 555 -31.01 4.54 -12.97
N THR A 556 -31.77 3.61 -13.47
CA THR A 556 -32.90 3.00 -12.73
C THR A 556 -32.42 2.29 -11.45
N ALA A 557 -31.33 1.53 -11.51
CA ALA A 557 -30.78 0.83 -10.36
C ALA A 557 -30.31 1.80 -9.26
N CYS A 558 -29.61 2.87 -9.64
CA CYS A 558 -29.18 3.88 -8.67
C CYS A 558 -30.34 4.61 -7.99
N LEU A 559 -31.39 4.94 -8.75
CA LEU A 559 -32.60 5.55 -8.18
C LEU A 559 -33.35 4.63 -7.21
N MET A 560 -33.35 3.32 -7.47
CA MET A 560 -33.89 2.33 -6.54
C MET A 560 -33.09 2.27 -5.23
N ILE A 561 -31.76 2.33 -5.32
CA ILE A 561 -30.87 2.25 -4.16
C ILE A 561 -31.06 3.45 -3.22
N ILE A 562 -31.30 4.63 -3.76
CA ILE A 562 -31.59 5.82 -2.95
C ILE A 562 -33.06 5.91 -2.51
N GLY A 563 -33.83 4.86 -2.69
CA GLY A 563 -35.17 4.70 -2.12
C GLY A 563 -36.30 5.37 -2.92
N MET A 564 -36.11 5.61 -4.21
CA MET A 564 -37.16 6.23 -5.05
C MET A 564 -38.24 5.24 -5.46
N THR A 565 -39.48 5.70 -5.50
CA THR A 565 -40.64 4.91 -5.91
C THR A 565 -40.72 4.77 -7.44
N ASN A 566 -41.39 3.72 -7.94
CA ASN A 566 -41.55 3.48 -9.37
C ASN A 566 -42.11 4.68 -10.16
N PRO A 567 -43.13 5.42 -9.66
CA PRO A 567 -43.58 6.65 -10.31
C PRO A 567 -42.50 7.74 -10.42
N GLN A 568 -41.70 7.95 -9.38
CA GLN A 568 -40.63 8.92 -9.38
C GLN A 568 -39.51 8.53 -10.37
N ILE A 569 -39.17 7.25 -10.39
CA ILE A 569 -38.19 6.69 -11.36
C ILE A 569 -38.71 6.90 -12.79
N ALA A 570 -39.98 6.68 -13.05
CA ALA A 570 -40.57 6.89 -14.36
C ALA A 570 -40.50 8.34 -14.82
N THR A 571 -40.68 9.30 -13.90
CA THR A 571 -40.56 10.73 -14.17
C THR A 571 -39.13 11.11 -14.51
N LEU A 572 -38.17 10.72 -13.68
CA LEU A 572 -36.76 11.07 -13.85
C LEU A 572 -36.10 10.39 -15.05
N THR A 573 -36.53 9.18 -15.38
CA THR A 573 -35.99 8.43 -16.52
C THR A 573 -36.78 8.67 -17.81
N LYS A 574 -37.86 9.44 -17.77
CA LYS A 574 -38.79 9.74 -18.88
C LYS A 574 -39.32 8.47 -19.58
N CYS A 575 -39.59 7.45 -18.80
CA CYS A 575 -40.07 6.15 -19.26
C CYS A 575 -41.54 5.89 -18.84
N ALA A 576 -42.25 5.09 -19.61
CA ALA A 576 -43.58 4.64 -19.24
C ALA A 576 -43.54 3.82 -17.93
N ARG A 577 -44.53 3.98 -17.07
CA ARG A 577 -44.60 3.29 -15.75
C ARG A 577 -44.51 1.76 -15.87
N THR A 578 -45.09 1.17 -16.88
CA THR A 578 -45.00 -0.28 -17.16
C THR A 578 -43.59 -0.72 -17.49
N THR A 579 -42.86 0.08 -18.31
CA THR A 579 -41.46 -0.18 -18.66
C THR A 579 -40.54 -0.06 -17.46
N VAL A 580 -40.82 0.89 -16.55
CA VAL A 580 -40.08 1.04 -15.30
C VAL A 580 -40.35 -0.14 -14.38
N TRP A 581 -41.59 -0.57 -14.27
CA TRP A 581 -41.99 -1.71 -13.42
C TRP A 581 -41.27 -3.01 -13.83
N ASP A 582 -41.27 -3.34 -15.13
CA ASP A 582 -40.54 -4.51 -15.66
C ASP A 582 -39.04 -4.42 -15.41
N ARG A 583 -38.46 -3.23 -15.57
CA ARG A 583 -37.04 -2.99 -15.37
C ARG A 583 -36.68 -3.09 -13.89
N VAL A 584 -37.46 -2.48 -13.01
CA VAL A 584 -37.26 -2.54 -11.55
C VAL A 584 -37.32 -3.99 -11.06
N ASN A 585 -38.30 -4.78 -11.52
CA ASN A 585 -38.38 -6.18 -11.13
C ASN A 585 -37.16 -6.99 -11.60
N ARG A 586 -36.71 -6.79 -12.81
CA ARG A 586 -35.52 -7.45 -13.34
C ARG A 586 -34.25 -7.05 -12.57
N ILE A 587 -34.09 -5.77 -12.26
CA ILE A 587 -32.97 -5.27 -11.47
C ILE A 587 -33.05 -5.85 -10.06
N ARG A 588 -34.22 -5.87 -9.43
CA ARG A 588 -34.43 -6.43 -8.08
C ARG A 588 -34.03 -7.90 -8.04
N THR A 589 -34.50 -8.71 -8.98
CA THR A 589 -34.16 -10.14 -9.06
C THR A 589 -32.64 -10.33 -9.20
N TYR A 590 -32.00 -9.55 -10.04
CA TYR A 590 -30.55 -9.61 -10.21
C TYR A 590 -29.80 -9.18 -8.95
N MET A 591 -30.26 -8.12 -8.30
CA MET A 591 -29.67 -7.61 -7.06
C MET A 591 -29.88 -8.58 -5.89
N GLU A 592 -30.98 -9.26 -5.80
CA GLU A 592 -31.26 -10.34 -4.83
C GLU A 592 -30.35 -11.55 -5.06
N GLU A 593 -30.07 -11.89 -6.31
CA GLU A 593 -29.19 -12.99 -6.70
C GLU A 593 -27.70 -12.67 -6.46
N VAL A 594 -27.27 -11.45 -6.73
CA VAL A 594 -25.88 -11.00 -6.59
C VAL A 594 -25.57 -10.49 -5.18
N LEU A 595 -26.51 -9.77 -4.55
CA LEU A 595 -26.37 -9.20 -3.21
C LEU A 595 -26.73 -10.20 -2.09
N GLY A 596 -27.25 -11.36 -2.40
CA GLY A 596 -27.32 -12.48 -1.43
C GLY A 596 -25.95 -12.86 -0.85
N LYS A 597 -24.88 -12.27 -1.38
CA LYS A 597 -23.50 -12.32 -0.86
C LYS A 597 -23.08 -11.07 -0.06
N PHE A 598 -23.87 -10.01 -0.06
CA PHE A 598 -23.63 -8.76 0.66
C PHE A 598 -24.85 -8.49 1.54
N SER A 599 -24.64 -8.27 2.82
CA SER A 599 -25.63 -8.10 3.90
C SER A 599 -26.88 -7.26 3.52
N PRO A 600 -28.06 -7.51 4.08
CA PRO A 600 -29.34 -7.12 3.52
C PRO A 600 -29.54 -5.60 3.54
N VAL A 601 -29.57 -5.00 2.38
CA VAL A 601 -30.32 -3.75 2.19
C VAL A 601 -31.79 -4.13 2.22
N ASN A 602 -32.53 -3.69 3.25
CA ASN A 602 -33.98 -3.82 3.33
C ASN A 602 -34.62 -3.12 2.12
N LEU A 603 -34.86 -3.87 1.07
CA LEU A 603 -35.73 -3.46 -0.01
C LEU A 603 -37.17 -3.75 0.50
N ASP A 604 -37.71 -2.80 1.24
CA ASP A 604 -39.10 -2.86 1.68
C ASP A 604 -40.03 -3.16 0.50
N LYS A 605 -40.81 -4.22 0.67
CA LYS A 605 -41.91 -4.55 -0.21
C LYS A 605 -42.98 -3.47 -0.08
N GLY A 606 -42.74 -2.33 -0.74
CA GLY A 606 -43.72 -1.28 -0.89
C GLY A 606 -44.91 -1.84 -1.68
N GLY A 607 -46.01 -2.00 -0.96
CA GLY A 607 -47.24 -2.60 -1.43
C GLY A 607 -47.84 -1.90 -2.65
N ASN A 608 -48.59 -2.67 -3.38
CA ASN A 608 -49.57 -2.26 -4.38
C ASN A 608 -50.46 -1.11 -3.90
N SER A 609 -50.44 -0.03 -4.63
CA SER A 609 -51.59 0.83 -4.94
C SER A 609 -51.27 1.72 -6.16
#